data_37d1054128822623732c332e461da5d5
#
_entry.id   37d1054128822623732c332e461da5d5
#
_cell.length_a   1.000
_cell.length_b   1.000
_cell.length_c   1.000
_cell.angle_alpha   90.00
_cell.angle_beta   90.00
_cell.angle_gamma   90.00
#
_symmetry.space_group_name_H-M   'P 1'
#
loop_
_entity.id
_entity.type
_entity.pdbx_description
1 polymer ?
#
loop_
_entity_poly.entity_id
_entity_poly.type
_entity_poly.pdbx_seq_one_letter_code
_entity_poly.pdbx_strand_id
1 'polypeptide(L)'
;MDWLVVRYSLCSCIVLPIALTIGVQGFQQFLAGAYEMDQHFQNMPLEQNIPVLMGLLGIWNNNFLNIQTHAVLPYDGRLKYFAAYLQQLEMESNGKSIQRSGEKVVLDTCPILWGEVGPNAQHAFYQLLHQGTHAVSCDFIAPVKRYNANQFTYVENAEALIEQHHLALSNCLAQSRLLAFGNHVLDPKEVESSPKYKQYAGNQPTTTILLKELNPRSLGMLIAMYEHKVFVQSVMWNINPFDQWGVEKGKEIANQLLPILNQEQAD
;
A
#
# COMPACT_ATOMS: atom_id res chain seq x y z
N MET A 1 5.66 23.39 16.73
CA MET A 1 6.31 22.06 16.50
C MET A 1 6.43 21.89 14.99
N ASP A 2 7.37 22.58 14.39
CA ASP A 2 7.51 22.71 12.93
C ASP A 2 8.12 21.46 12.25
N TRP A 3 8.49 20.46 13.04
CA TRP A 3 9.08 19.19 12.59
C TRP A 3 8.06 18.02 12.52
N LEU A 4 6.82 18.21 12.96
CA LEU A 4 5.76 17.22 12.84
C LEU A 4 5.11 17.35 11.47
N VAL A 5 5.52 16.51 10.54
CA VAL A 5 4.91 16.35 9.22
C VAL A 5 3.79 15.32 9.32
N VAL A 6 2.71 15.47 8.57
CA VAL A 6 1.57 14.54 8.59
C VAL A 6 2.00 13.11 8.24
N ARG A 7 2.93 12.96 7.29
CA ARG A 7 3.58 11.68 6.96
C ARG A 7 4.66 11.35 7.99
N TYR A 8 4.93 10.08 8.22
CA TYR A 8 5.91 9.57 9.20
C TYR A 8 5.62 9.98 10.66
N SER A 9 4.38 10.36 10.96
CA SER A 9 4.02 10.89 12.28
C SER A 9 3.05 10.00 13.08
N LEU A 10 2.66 8.84 12.53
CA LEU A 10 1.75 7.89 13.21
C LEU A 10 2.30 7.32 14.52
N CYS A 11 3.60 7.40 14.75
CA CYS A 11 4.24 7.02 16.02
C CYS A 11 4.49 8.23 16.95
N SER A 12 3.94 9.41 16.65
CA SER A 12 4.13 10.66 17.40
C SER A 12 2.90 11.04 18.25
N CYS A 13 2.95 12.20 18.91
CA CYS A 13 1.83 12.71 19.71
C CYS A 13 0.55 13.03 18.92
N ILE A 14 0.57 13.09 17.61
CA ILE A 14 -0.61 13.31 16.74
C ILE A 14 -1.60 12.15 16.86
N VAL A 15 -1.16 10.95 17.22
CA VAL A 15 -1.99 9.75 17.33
C VAL A 15 -2.70 9.58 18.67
N LEU A 16 -2.78 10.62 19.49
CA LEU A 16 -3.56 10.56 20.72
C LEU A 16 -4.99 9.99 20.52
N PRO A 17 -5.74 10.37 19.46
CA PRO A 17 -7.06 9.77 19.20
C PRO A 17 -7.01 8.26 18.97
N ILE A 18 -5.97 7.75 18.32
CA ILE A 18 -5.76 6.30 18.12
C ILE A 18 -5.50 5.63 19.47
N ALA A 19 -4.60 6.20 20.28
CA ALA A 19 -4.28 5.67 21.60
C ALA A 19 -5.51 5.62 22.53
N LEU A 20 -6.38 6.63 22.47
CA LEU A 20 -7.65 6.65 23.20
C LEU A 20 -8.64 5.58 22.69
N THR A 21 -8.63 5.30 21.39
CA THR A 21 -9.56 4.33 20.77
C THR A 21 -9.14 2.89 21.03
N ILE A 22 -7.85 2.55 20.88
CA ILE A 22 -7.34 1.18 21.03
C ILE A 22 -6.80 0.87 22.42
N GLY A 23 -6.78 1.87 23.30
CA GLY A 23 -6.25 1.79 24.65
C GLY A 23 -4.72 1.76 24.71
N VAL A 24 -4.18 1.94 25.92
CA VAL A 24 -2.73 2.03 26.15
C VAL A 24 -2.00 0.76 25.70
N GLN A 25 -2.53 -0.42 26.01
CA GLN A 25 -1.90 -1.68 25.62
C GLN A 25 -1.88 -1.87 24.09
N GLY A 26 -2.99 -1.55 23.39
CA GLY A 26 -3.05 -1.59 21.95
C GLY A 26 -2.05 -0.63 21.30
N PHE A 27 -1.94 0.57 21.85
CA PHE A 27 -0.98 1.55 21.36
C PHE A 27 0.49 1.14 21.60
N GLN A 28 0.79 0.58 22.77
CA GLN A 28 2.13 0.03 23.03
C GLN A 28 2.48 -1.12 22.08
N GLN A 29 1.54 -2.01 21.76
CA GLN A 29 1.74 -3.06 20.76
C GLN A 29 1.98 -2.48 19.37
N PHE A 30 1.26 -1.44 18.99
CA PHE A 30 1.47 -0.73 17.73
C PHE A 30 2.89 -0.16 17.61
N LEU A 31 3.34 0.56 18.64
CA LEU A 31 4.71 1.09 18.69
C LEU A 31 5.77 -0.02 18.71
N ALA A 32 5.51 -1.12 19.43
CA ALA A 32 6.43 -2.27 19.45
C ALA A 32 6.58 -2.90 18.07
N GLY A 33 5.50 -3.01 17.29
CA GLY A 33 5.57 -3.51 15.93
C GLY A 33 6.36 -2.60 14.99
N ALA A 34 6.15 -1.29 15.08
CA ALA A 34 6.95 -0.31 14.32
C ALA A 34 8.43 -0.41 14.69
N TYR A 35 8.75 -0.46 15.98
CA TYR A 35 10.12 -0.62 16.47
C TYR A 35 10.79 -1.92 15.98
N GLU A 36 10.07 -3.03 15.92
CA GLU A 36 10.60 -4.28 15.36
C GLU A 36 10.99 -4.16 13.89
N MET A 37 10.19 -3.46 13.12
CA MET A 37 10.52 -3.17 11.72
C MET A 37 11.70 -2.21 11.60
N ASP A 38 11.83 -1.22 12.49
CA ASP A 38 13.00 -0.34 12.57
C ASP A 38 14.28 -1.15 12.85
N GLN A 39 14.21 -2.09 13.79
CA GLN A 39 15.34 -2.98 14.09
C GLN A 39 15.67 -3.90 12.92
N HIS A 40 14.67 -4.43 12.22
CA HIS A 40 14.86 -5.20 10.99
C HIS A 40 15.55 -4.35 9.91
N PHE A 41 15.06 -3.13 9.68
CA PHE A 41 15.62 -2.22 8.69
C PHE A 41 17.09 -1.84 8.99
N GLN A 42 17.43 -1.62 10.25
CA GLN A 42 18.77 -1.22 10.66
C GLN A 42 19.79 -2.38 10.64
N ASN A 43 19.36 -3.59 10.99
CA ASN A 43 20.29 -4.68 11.32
C ASN A 43 20.35 -5.79 10.27
N MET A 44 19.33 -5.93 9.41
CA MET A 44 19.33 -7.00 8.41
C MET A 44 20.24 -6.66 7.23
N PRO A 45 20.98 -7.65 6.69
CA PRO A 45 21.70 -7.50 5.43
C PRO A 45 20.76 -7.06 4.30
N LEU A 46 21.25 -6.28 3.33
CA LEU A 46 20.41 -5.67 2.28
C LEU A 46 19.59 -6.70 1.50
N GLU A 47 20.16 -7.87 1.23
CA GLU A 47 19.52 -8.98 0.52
C GLU A 47 18.44 -9.72 1.32
N GLN A 48 18.28 -9.40 2.60
CA GLN A 48 17.24 -9.94 3.51
C GLN A 48 16.39 -8.83 4.11
N ASN A 49 16.67 -7.58 3.78
CA ASN A 49 16.01 -6.40 4.32
C ASN A 49 14.73 -6.10 3.52
N ILE A 50 13.58 -6.43 4.09
CA ILE A 50 12.27 -6.36 3.40
C ILE A 50 11.98 -4.97 2.84
N PRO A 51 12.06 -3.86 3.61
CA PRO A 51 11.87 -2.52 3.07
C PRO A 51 12.82 -2.16 1.93
N VAL A 52 14.10 -2.56 2.03
CA VAL A 52 15.10 -2.32 0.98
C VAL A 52 14.73 -3.07 -0.29
N LEU A 53 14.41 -4.36 -0.18
CA LEU A 53 14.01 -5.18 -1.33
C LEU A 53 12.75 -4.63 -2.00
N MET A 54 11.73 -4.27 -1.22
CA MET A 54 10.51 -3.66 -1.76
C MET A 54 10.77 -2.32 -2.43
N GLY A 55 11.63 -1.48 -1.84
CA GLY A 55 12.05 -0.20 -2.42
C GLY A 55 12.76 -0.38 -3.76
N LEU A 56 13.73 -1.30 -3.82
CA LEU A 56 14.47 -1.60 -5.05
C LEU A 56 13.59 -2.22 -6.13
N LEU A 57 12.67 -3.15 -5.78
CA LEU A 57 11.70 -3.71 -6.72
C LEU A 57 10.76 -2.63 -7.26
N GLY A 58 10.32 -1.68 -6.43
CA GLY A 58 9.52 -0.54 -6.88
C GLY A 58 10.26 0.33 -7.90
N ILE A 59 11.53 0.64 -7.65
CA ILE A 59 12.40 1.37 -8.60
C ILE A 59 12.59 0.55 -9.88
N TRP A 60 12.85 -0.76 -9.76
CA TRP A 60 13.01 -1.64 -10.91
C TRP A 60 11.76 -1.64 -11.79
N ASN A 61 10.59 -1.80 -11.20
CA ASN A 61 9.32 -1.77 -11.92
C ASN A 61 9.11 -0.42 -12.63
N ASN A 62 9.30 0.69 -11.92
CA ASN A 62 9.04 2.03 -12.43
C ASN A 62 10.05 2.45 -13.51
N ASN A 63 11.35 2.28 -13.26
CA ASN A 63 12.40 2.85 -14.10
C ASN A 63 12.94 1.89 -15.18
N PHE A 64 12.87 0.58 -14.99
CA PHE A 64 13.43 -0.39 -15.94
C PHE A 64 12.35 -1.17 -16.69
N LEU A 65 11.20 -1.44 -16.06
CA LEU A 65 10.08 -2.13 -16.70
C LEU A 65 8.99 -1.17 -17.20
N ASN A 66 9.14 0.14 -16.97
CA ASN A 66 8.17 1.17 -17.34
C ASN A 66 6.76 0.91 -16.77
N ILE A 67 6.68 0.36 -15.54
CA ILE A 67 5.43 0.11 -14.82
C ILE A 67 5.21 1.27 -13.86
N GLN A 68 4.50 2.30 -14.33
CA GLN A 68 4.31 3.57 -13.62
C GLN A 68 3.12 3.59 -12.67
N THR A 69 2.52 2.43 -12.37
CA THR A 69 1.36 2.33 -11.50
C THR A 69 1.49 1.13 -10.56
N HIS A 70 1.08 1.33 -9.32
CA HIS A 70 1.21 0.34 -8.25
C HIS A 70 -0.10 0.20 -7.49
N ALA A 71 -0.67 -1.00 -7.48
CA ALA A 71 -1.92 -1.30 -6.80
C ALA A 71 -1.66 -1.99 -5.44
N VAL A 72 -2.30 -1.49 -4.39
CA VAL A 72 -2.28 -2.10 -3.05
C VAL A 72 -3.64 -2.74 -2.77
N LEU A 73 -3.65 -4.04 -2.58
CA LEU A 73 -4.83 -4.90 -2.58
C LEU A 73 -4.95 -5.66 -1.24
N PRO A 74 -5.42 -5.02 -0.16
CA PRO A 74 -5.62 -5.69 1.11
C PRO A 74 -6.86 -6.59 1.08
N TYR A 75 -6.73 -7.84 1.51
CA TYR A 75 -7.82 -8.82 1.62
C TYR A 75 -8.39 -8.91 3.05
N ASP A 76 -8.44 -7.76 3.70
CA ASP A 76 -9.12 -7.57 4.98
C ASP A 76 -9.78 -6.17 5.02
N GLY A 77 -11.08 -6.11 5.26
CA GLY A 77 -11.84 -4.85 5.27
C GLY A 77 -11.38 -3.85 6.34
N ARG A 78 -10.66 -4.29 7.37
CA ARG A 78 -10.04 -3.40 8.38
C ARG A 78 -8.93 -2.54 7.78
N LEU A 79 -8.36 -2.95 6.64
CA LEU A 79 -7.35 -2.20 5.88
C LEU A 79 -7.94 -1.38 4.72
N LYS A 80 -9.26 -1.13 4.67
CA LYS A 80 -9.91 -0.45 3.55
C LYS A 80 -9.33 0.94 3.23
N TYR A 81 -8.78 1.63 4.21
CA TYR A 81 -8.15 2.94 4.01
C TYR A 81 -6.62 2.87 3.85
N PHE A 82 -6.04 1.67 3.85
CA PHE A 82 -4.59 1.51 3.80
C PHE A 82 -4.00 1.99 2.47
N ALA A 83 -4.65 1.70 1.34
CA ALA A 83 -4.22 2.23 0.04
C ALA A 83 -4.24 3.77 0.02
N ALA A 84 -5.30 4.40 0.55
CA ALA A 84 -5.39 5.86 0.64
C ALA A 84 -4.31 6.47 1.56
N TYR A 85 -3.98 5.81 2.67
CA TYR A 85 -2.85 6.20 3.52
C TYR A 85 -1.53 6.15 2.76
N LEU A 86 -1.27 5.06 2.03
CA LEU A 86 -0.05 4.89 1.25
C LEU A 86 0.02 5.85 0.06
N GLN A 87 -1.11 6.26 -0.53
CA GLN A 87 -1.14 7.31 -1.54
C GLN A 87 -0.49 8.59 -1.00
N GLN A 88 -0.92 9.04 0.17
CA GLN A 88 -0.32 10.21 0.79
C GLN A 88 1.14 9.95 1.16
N LEU A 89 1.44 8.82 1.80
CA LEU A 89 2.80 8.49 2.23
C LEU A 89 3.79 8.50 1.06
N GLU A 90 3.49 7.81 -0.04
CA GLU A 90 4.44 7.62 -1.14
C GLU A 90 4.38 8.76 -2.16
N MET A 91 3.19 9.15 -2.63
CA MET A 91 3.06 10.14 -3.70
C MET A 91 3.43 11.56 -3.24
N GLU A 92 3.11 11.94 -2.02
CA GLU A 92 3.51 13.23 -1.44
C GLU A 92 5.00 13.25 -1.06
N SER A 93 5.57 12.12 -0.62
CA SER A 93 6.99 12.02 -0.29
C SER A 93 7.87 11.97 -1.53
N ASN A 94 7.56 11.11 -2.48
CA ASN A 94 8.42 10.75 -3.60
C ASN A 94 7.96 11.32 -4.95
N GLY A 95 6.79 11.93 -5.04
CA GLY A 95 6.30 12.59 -6.26
C GLY A 95 7.03 13.91 -6.52
N LYS A 96 8.34 13.86 -6.78
CA LYS A 96 9.22 15.01 -6.93
C LYS A 96 10.11 14.88 -8.16
N SER A 97 10.33 16.00 -8.83
CA SER A 97 11.15 16.09 -10.04
C SER A 97 12.52 16.74 -9.81
N ILE A 98 12.80 17.17 -8.57
CA ILE A 98 14.04 17.89 -8.22
C ILE A 98 14.77 17.12 -7.11
N GLN A 99 16.06 16.90 -7.31
CA GLN A 99 16.97 16.29 -6.35
C GLN A 99 17.30 17.25 -5.20
N ARG A 100 17.86 16.70 -4.13
CA ARG A 100 18.36 17.49 -2.98
C ARG A 100 19.47 18.49 -3.37
N SER A 101 20.17 18.24 -4.48
CA SER A 101 21.17 19.16 -5.07
C SER A 101 20.53 20.36 -5.80
N GLY A 102 19.22 20.34 -6.06
CA GLY A 102 18.52 21.33 -6.90
C GLY A 102 18.49 20.98 -8.39
N GLU A 103 19.08 19.87 -8.79
CA GLU A 103 19.05 19.39 -10.17
C GLU A 103 17.77 18.59 -10.47
N LYS A 104 17.43 18.47 -11.75
CA LYS A 104 16.31 17.59 -12.16
C LYS A 104 16.66 16.12 -11.94
N VAL A 105 15.70 15.36 -11.46
CA VAL A 105 15.80 13.90 -11.44
C VAL A 105 15.73 13.39 -12.89
N VAL A 106 16.64 12.49 -13.23
CA VAL A 106 16.73 11.89 -14.59
C VAL A 106 15.77 10.69 -14.73
N LEU A 107 15.46 10.04 -13.62
CA LEU A 107 14.58 8.87 -13.55
C LEU A 107 13.14 9.28 -13.24
N ASP A 108 12.18 8.47 -13.61
CA ASP A 108 10.80 8.63 -13.15
C ASP A 108 10.70 8.31 -11.66
N THR A 109 10.19 9.25 -10.88
CA THR A 109 9.98 9.07 -9.44
C THR A 109 8.54 8.67 -9.16
N CYS A 110 8.33 7.88 -8.13
CA CYS A 110 7.03 7.59 -7.54
C CYS A 110 5.95 7.11 -8.54
N PRO A 111 5.64 5.81 -8.58
CA PRO A 111 4.51 5.32 -9.37
C PRO A 111 3.20 5.92 -8.85
N ILE A 112 2.18 5.96 -9.70
CA ILE A 112 0.81 6.30 -9.27
C ILE A 112 0.31 5.15 -8.39
N LEU A 113 0.14 5.43 -7.10
CA LEU A 113 -0.34 4.45 -6.14
C LEU A 113 -1.86 4.53 -6.00
N TRP A 114 -2.52 3.39 -6.01
CA TRP A 114 -3.96 3.24 -5.86
C TRP A 114 -4.29 1.87 -5.26
N GLY A 115 -5.56 1.60 -5.02
CA GLY A 115 -5.96 0.29 -4.54
C GLY A 115 -7.32 0.29 -3.87
N GLU A 116 -7.81 -0.90 -3.59
CA GLU A 116 -9.08 -1.17 -2.95
C GLU A 116 -9.00 -2.51 -2.20
N VAL A 117 -9.92 -2.75 -1.29
CA VAL A 117 -10.08 -4.07 -0.65
C VAL A 117 -10.30 -5.14 -1.71
N GLY A 118 -9.48 -6.20 -1.67
CA GLY A 118 -9.39 -7.22 -2.71
C GLY A 118 -10.72 -7.76 -3.23
N PRO A 119 -11.68 -8.20 -2.38
CA PRO A 119 -13.00 -8.64 -2.85
C PRO A 119 -13.75 -7.59 -3.67
N ASN A 120 -13.70 -6.31 -3.29
CA ASN A 120 -14.31 -5.22 -4.07
C ASN A 120 -13.54 -4.97 -5.37
N ALA A 121 -12.21 -4.97 -5.27
CA ALA A 121 -11.29 -4.78 -6.39
C ALA A 121 -11.51 -5.80 -7.52
N GLN A 122 -11.80 -7.06 -7.18
CA GLN A 122 -12.08 -8.12 -8.15
C GLN A 122 -13.25 -7.77 -9.09
N HIS A 123 -14.26 -7.09 -8.58
CA HIS A 123 -15.42 -6.66 -9.38
C HIS A 123 -15.22 -5.30 -10.05
N ALA A 124 -14.23 -4.52 -9.64
CA ALA A 124 -14.02 -3.17 -10.14
C ALA A 124 -12.98 -3.10 -11.29
N PHE A 125 -11.81 -3.71 -11.13
CA PHE A 125 -10.69 -3.50 -12.06
C PHE A 125 -9.79 -4.70 -12.32
N TYR A 126 -10.07 -5.89 -11.81
CA TYR A 126 -9.23 -7.06 -12.11
C TYR A 126 -9.26 -7.46 -13.58
N GLN A 127 -10.31 -7.11 -14.32
CA GLN A 127 -10.32 -7.26 -15.77
C GLN A 127 -9.12 -6.56 -16.42
N LEU A 128 -8.83 -5.32 -15.98
CA LEU A 128 -7.67 -4.57 -16.45
C LEU A 128 -6.36 -5.21 -16.01
N LEU A 129 -6.26 -5.64 -14.75
CA LEU A 129 -5.03 -6.25 -14.22
C LEU A 129 -4.65 -7.53 -14.97
N HIS A 130 -5.61 -8.38 -15.32
CA HIS A 130 -5.35 -9.67 -15.97
C HIS A 130 -5.22 -9.59 -17.49
N GLN A 131 -6.03 -8.74 -18.14
CA GLN A 131 -6.18 -8.75 -19.59
C GLN A 131 -6.08 -7.36 -20.21
N GLY A 132 -5.73 -6.34 -19.43
CA GLY A 132 -5.47 -5.00 -19.93
C GLY A 132 -4.14 -4.90 -20.68
N THR A 133 -3.90 -3.75 -21.29
CA THR A 133 -2.68 -3.45 -22.05
C THR A 133 -1.58 -2.79 -21.23
N HIS A 134 -1.91 -2.35 -20.00
CA HIS A 134 -0.98 -1.72 -19.08
C HIS A 134 -0.52 -2.71 -18.00
N ALA A 135 0.78 -2.81 -17.80
CA ALA A 135 1.32 -3.54 -16.66
C ALA A 135 1.11 -2.75 -15.37
N VAL A 136 0.74 -3.45 -14.30
CA VAL A 136 0.53 -2.87 -12.97
C VAL A 136 1.28 -3.74 -11.95
N SER A 137 2.15 -3.13 -11.15
CA SER A 137 2.72 -3.86 -10.00
C SER A 137 1.69 -3.91 -8.87
N CYS A 138 1.61 -5.05 -8.17
CA CYS A 138 0.57 -5.27 -7.17
C CYS A 138 1.14 -5.79 -5.85
N ASP A 139 0.72 -5.20 -4.72
CA ASP A 139 0.93 -5.74 -3.39
C ASP A 139 -0.37 -6.34 -2.85
N PHE A 140 -0.38 -7.65 -2.64
CA PHE A 140 -1.47 -8.39 -2.01
C PHE A 140 -1.19 -8.53 -0.51
N ILE A 141 -2.11 -8.10 0.33
CA ILE A 141 -1.92 -8.09 1.79
C ILE A 141 -3.06 -8.87 2.45
N ALA A 142 -2.75 -9.94 3.19
CA ALA A 142 -3.77 -10.71 3.88
C ALA A 142 -3.30 -11.21 5.25
N PRO A 143 -4.15 -11.19 6.29
CA PRO A 143 -3.91 -11.92 7.51
C PRO A 143 -4.20 -13.41 7.29
N VAL A 144 -3.30 -14.29 7.78
CA VAL A 144 -3.52 -15.75 7.74
C VAL A 144 -4.61 -16.15 8.73
N LYS A 145 -4.62 -15.50 9.91
CA LYS A 145 -5.64 -15.69 10.95
C LYS A 145 -6.39 -14.39 11.17
N ARG A 146 -7.71 -14.43 11.12
CA ARG A 146 -8.55 -13.27 11.38
C ARG A 146 -9.27 -13.37 12.73
N TYR A 147 -9.64 -14.55 13.12
CA TYR A 147 -10.47 -14.82 14.28
C TYR A 147 -9.79 -15.79 15.23
N ASN A 148 -9.89 -15.51 16.53
CA ASN A 148 -9.50 -16.43 17.59
C ASN A 148 -10.74 -17.15 18.11
N ALA A 149 -10.63 -18.43 18.46
CA ALA A 149 -11.74 -19.25 18.96
C ALA A 149 -12.51 -18.59 20.12
N ASN A 150 -11.79 -17.84 20.98
CA ASN A 150 -12.38 -17.14 22.12
C ASN A 150 -13.23 -15.92 21.77
N GLN A 151 -13.15 -15.40 20.51
CA GLN A 151 -13.95 -14.26 20.06
C GLN A 151 -15.37 -14.65 19.67
N PHE A 152 -15.65 -15.95 19.56
CA PHE A 152 -16.92 -16.50 19.06
C PHE A 152 -17.86 -17.03 20.14
N THR A 153 -17.54 -16.89 21.40
CA THR A 153 -18.34 -17.45 22.52
C THR A 153 -19.81 -16.98 22.50
N TYR A 154 -20.11 -15.89 21.76
CA TYR A 154 -21.46 -15.29 21.68
C TYR A 154 -21.88 -14.93 20.24
N VAL A 155 -21.20 -15.42 19.20
CA VAL A 155 -21.53 -15.08 17.80
C VAL A 155 -22.25 -16.25 17.16
N GLU A 156 -23.55 -16.07 16.89
CA GLU A 156 -24.28 -16.94 15.96
C GLU A 156 -23.59 -16.87 14.58
N ASN A 157 -23.29 -18.01 13.97
CA ASN A 157 -22.58 -18.10 12.67
C ASN A 157 -21.05 -17.85 12.69
N ALA A 158 -20.36 -18.20 13.77
CA ALA A 158 -18.90 -18.15 13.82
C ALA A 158 -18.21 -18.91 12.68
N GLU A 159 -18.75 -20.07 12.32
CA GLU A 159 -18.25 -20.91 11.23
C GLU A 159 -18.32 -20.19 9.88
N ALA A 160 -19.43 -19.51 9.57
CA ALA A 160 -19.59 -18.74 8.35
C ALA A 160 -18.57 -17.58 8.22
N LEU A 161 -18.22 -16.93 9.34
CA LEU A 161 -17.18 -15.89 9.36
C LEU A 161 -15.78 -16.46 9.09
N ILE A 162 -15.49 -17.65 9.62
CA ILE A 162 -14.23 -18.35 9.36
C ILE A 162 -14.17 -18.76 7.88
N GLU A 163 -15.23 -19.34 7.35
CA GLU A 163 -15.32 -19.73 5.94
C GLU A 163 -15.15 -18.52 5.01
N GLN A 164 -15.83 -17.41 5.31
CA GLN A 164 -15.67 -16.16 4.57
C GLN A 164 -14.22 -15.65 4.58
N HIS A 165 -13.54 -15.77 5.72
CA HIS A 165 -12.11 -15.40 5.80
C HIS A 165 -11.24 -16.33 4.95
N HIS A 166 -11.46 -17.64 5.02
CA HIS A 166 -10.73 -18.61 4.19
C HIS A 166 -10.97 -18.36 2.70
N LEU A 167 -12.19 -18.04 2.31
CA LEU A 167 -12.53 -17.67 0.94
C LEU A 167 -11.76 -16.38 0.51
N ALA A 168 -11.72 -15.36 1.35
CA ALA A 168 -10.97 -14.14 1.07
C ALA A 168 -9.46 -14.41 0.91
N LEU A 169 -8.86 -15.21 1.82
CA LEU A 169 -7.46 -15.58 1.76
C LEU A 169 -7.15 -16.42 0.51
N SER A 170 -8.00 -17.41 0.17
CA SER A 170 -7.80 -18.21 -1.04
C SER A 170 -7.90 -17.37 -2.31
N ASN A 171 -8.82 -16.40 -2.38
CA ASN A 171 -8.89 -15.43 -3.47
C ASN A 171 -7.63 -14.58 -3.55
N CYS A 172 -7.11 -14.07 -2.42
CA CYS A 172 -5.86 -13.32 -2.38
C CYS A 172 -4.71 -14.11 -3.05
N LEU A 173 -4.51 -15.34 -2.62
CA LEU A 173 -3.44 -16.20 -3.14
C LEU A 173 -3.67 -16.62 -4.60
N ALA A 174 -4.92 -16.92 -4.98
CA ALA A 174 -5.27 -17.28 -6.35
C ALA A 174 -5.03 -16.13 -7.32
N GLN A 175 -5.46 -14.92 -6.98
CA GLN A 175 -5.30 -13.73 -7.82
C GLN A 175 -3.83 -13.32 -7.97
N SER A 176 -3.08 -13.32 -6.86
CA SER A 176 -1.64 -13.06 -6.89
C SER A 176 -0.92 -14.07 -7.79
N ARG A 177 -1.24 -15.37 -7.64
CA ARG A 177 -0.65 -16.44 -8.44
C ARG A 177 -1.00 -16.32 -9.93
N LEU A 178 -2.27 -16.01 -10.24
CA LEU A 178 -2.73 -15.89 -11.62
C LEU A 178 -2.10 -14.67 -12.32
N LEU A 179 -1.93 -13.54 -11.63
CA LEU A 179 -1.22 -12.37 -12.16
C LEU A 179 0.24 -12.68 -12.43
N ALA A 180 0.91 -13.42 -11.52
CA ALA A 180 2.32 -13.76 -11.67
C ALA A 180 2.55 -14.74 -12.82
N PHE A 181 1.76 -15.80 -12.93
CA PHE A 181 2.05 -16.95 -13.78
C PHE A 181 1.09 -17.14 -14.96
N GLY A 182 -0.03 -16.42 -15.00
CA GLY A 182 -1.01 -16.49 -16.09
C GLY A 182 -1.49 -17.92 -16.39
N ASN A 183 -1.53 -18.26 -17.67
CA ASN A 183 -1.96 -19.58 -18.14
C ASN A 183 -1.13 -20.75 -17.58
N HIS A 184 0.10 -20.52 -17.11
CA HIS A 184 0.96 -21.59 -16.56
C HIS A 184 0.41 -22.24 -15.28
N VAL A 185 -0.55 -21.64 -14.62
CA VAL A 185 -1.20 -22.22 -13.44
C VAL A 185 -2.55 -22.86 -13.72
N LEU A 186 -3.00 -22.85 -14.97
CA LEU A 186 -4.26 -23.45 -15.45
C LEU A 186 -4.01 -24.84 -16.06
N ASP A 187 -5.08 -25.61 -16.24
CA ASP A 187 -4.98 -26.89 -16.97
C ASP A 187 -4.58 -26.63 -18.44
N PRO A 188 -3.51 -27.25 -18.94
CA PRO A 188 -3.07 -27.07 -20.33
C PRO A 188 -4.16 -27.34 -21.36
N LYS A 189 -5.01 -28.35 -21.13
CA LYS A 189 -6.12 -28.68 -22.04
C LYS A 189 -7.19 -27.59 -22.06
N GLU A 190 -7.45 -26.97 -20.92
CA GLU A 190 -8.37 -25.83 -20.83
C GLU A 190 -7.78 -24.62 -21.59
N VAL A 191 -6.49 -24.34 -21.42
CA VAL A 191 -5.81 -23.24 -22.11
C VAL A 191 -5.83 -23.45 -23.64
N GLU A 192 -5.52 -24.66 -24.11
CA GLU A 192 -5.50 -24.99 -25.55
C GLU A 192 -6.88 -24.85 -26.20
N SER A 193 -7.93 -25.22 -25.48
CA SER A 193 -9.33 -25.12 -25.97
C SER A 193 -9.94 -23.74 -25.79
N SER A 194 -9.34 -22.87 -24.99
CA SER A 194 -9.87 -21.54 -24.67
C SER A 194 -9.53 -20.51 -25.75
N PRO A 195 -10.51 -19.69 -26.17
CA PRO A 195 -10.25 -18.60 -27.08
C PRO A 195 -9.31 -17.56 -26.45
N LYS A 196 -8.59 -16.82 -27.30
CA LYS A 196 -7.56 -15.86 -26.84
C LYS A 196 -8.05 -14.83 -25.81
N TYR A 197 -9.30 -14.41 -25.89
CA TYR A 197 -9.90 -13.45 -24.94
C TYR A 197 -10.19 -14.05 -23.55
N LYS A 198 -10.00 -15.35 -23.36
CA LYS A 198 -10.10 -16.03 -22.04
C LYS A 198 -8.72 -16.43 -21.49
N GLN A 199 -7.65 -16.06 -22.16
CA GLN A 199 -6.31 -16.39 -21.72
C GLN A 199 -5.72 -15.31 -20.82
N TYR A 200 -4.82 -15.70 -19.94
CA TYR A 200 -4.14 -14.85 -18.96
C TYR A 200 -2.65 -14.79 -19.30
N ALA A 201 -2.16 -13.61 -19.57
CA ALA A 201 -0.75 -13.42 -19.95
C ALA A 201 0.22 -13.73 -18.80
N GLY A 202 -0.15 -13.40 -17.58
CA GLY A 202 0.75 -13.48 -16.44
C GLY A 202 1.89 -12.46 -16.52
N ASN A 203 3.01 -12.79 -15.85
CA ASN A 203 4.21 -11.96 -15.82
C ASN A 203 3.98 -10.52 -15.31
N GLN A 204 3.00 -10.35 -14.43
CA GLN A 204 2.76 -9.10 -13.73
C GLN A 204 3.52 -9.12 -12.39
N PRO A 205 4.31 -8.08 -12.07
CA PRO A 205 5.03 -8.04 -10.80
C PRO A 205 4.05 -8.02 -9.62
N THR A 206 4.18 -9.01 -8.73
CA THR A 206 3.33 -9.13 -7.54
C THR A 206 4.16 -9.38 -6.29
N THR A 207 3.80 -8.74 -5.19
CA THR A 207 4.28 -9.03 -3.85
C THR A 207 3.11 -9.56 -3.02
N THR A 208 3.29 -10.68 -2.31
CA THR A 208 2.28 -11.19 -1.39
C THR A 208 2.78 -11.09 0.04
N ILE A 209 2.11 -10.26 0.83
CA ILE A 209 2.42 -9.97 2.24
C ILE A 209 1.42 -10.71 3.12
N LEU A 210 1.88 -11.75 3.80
CA LEU A 210 1.07 -12.52 4.73
C LEU A 210 1.39 -12.12 6.17
N LEU A 211 0.40 -11.56 6.85
CA LEU A 211 0.46 -11.27 8.27
C LEU A 211 -0.03 -12.49 9.04
N LYS A 212 0.64 -12.89 10.12
CA LYS A 212 0.14 -13.97 10.99
C LYS A 212 -1.31 -13.69 11.42
N GLU A 213 -1.56 -12.47 11.85
CA GLU A 213 -2.87 -11.89 12.18
C GLU A 213 -2.80 -10.38 12.04
N LEU A 214 -3.94 -9.71 11.84
CA LEU A 214 -4.02 -8.25 11.85
C LEU A 214 -4.39 -7.76 13.24
N ASN A 215 -3.39 -7.32 13.97
CA ASN A 215 -3.49 -6.72 15.30
C ASN A 215 -2.67 -5.41 15.35
N PRO A 216 -2.69 -4.62 16.45
CA PRO A 216 -1.94 -3.38 16.53
C PRO A 216 -0.44 -3.55 16.23
N ARG A 217 0.19 -4.63 16.71
CA ARG A 217 1.63 -4.88 16.50
C ARG A 217 1.94 -5.13 15.03
N SER A 218 1.21 -6.02 14.36
CA SER A 218 1.43 -6.30 12.93
C SER A 218 1.07 -5.10 12.04
N LEU A 219 0.10 -4.27 12.45
CA LEU A 219 -0.22 -3.04 11.74
C LEU A 219 0.91 -2.01 11.88
N GLY A 220 1.49 -1.84 13.07
CA GLY A 220 2.66 -0.98 13.29
C GLY A 220 3.86 -1.42 12.46
N MET A 221 4.13 -2.72 12.42
CA MET A 221 5.18 -3.31 11.58
C MET A 221 4.93 -3.06 10.08
N LEU A 222 3.70 -3.25 9.61
CA LEU A 222 3.31 -3.04 8.22
C LEU A 222 3.48 -1.57 7.79
N ILE A 223 3.06 -0.63 8.62
CA ILE A 223 3.21 0.81 8.37
C ILE A 223 4.68 1.19 8.30
N ALA A 224 5.49 0.83 9.29
CA ALA A 224 6.92 1.13 9.31
C ALA A 224 7.65 0.51 8.11
N MET A 225 7.26 -0.69 7.67
CA MET A 225 7.80 -1.33 6.48
C MET A 225 7.61 -0.47 5.22
N TYR A 226 6.41 0.10 5.01
CA TYR A 226 6.17 0.99 3.88
C TYR A 226 6.82 2.36 4.05
N GLU A 227 6.90 2.90 5.26
CA GLU A 227 7.63 4.14 5.54
C GLU A 227 9.12 4.00 5.17
N HIS A 228 9.77 2.90 5.56
CA HIS A 228 11.14 2.59 5.18
C HIS A 228 11.29 2.32 3.68
N LYS A 229 10.35 1.60 3.04
CA LYS A 229 10.33 1.42 1.57
C LYS A 229 10.38 2.77 0.85
N VAL A 230 9.50 3.70 1.24
CA VAL A 230 9.43 5.06 0.64
C VAL A 230 10.72 5.84 0.89
N PHE A 231 11.29 5.72 2.08
CA PHE A 231 12.59 6.33 2.41
C PHE A 231 13.72 5.76 1.53
N VAL A 232 13.82 4.44 1.36
CA VAL A 232 14.82 3.79 0.49
C VAL A 232 14.72 4.33 -0.94
N GLN A 233 13.52 4.41 -1.49
CA GLN A 233 13.30 4.96 -2.82
C GLN A 233 13.75 6.43 -2.92
N SER A 234 13.44 7.25 -1.91
CA SER A 234 13.86 8.66 -1.89
C SER A 234 15.38 8.83 -1.90
N VAL A 235 16.08 7.96 -1.18
CA VAL A 235 17.56 7.94 -1.16
C VAL A 235 18.11 7.59 -2.55
N MET A 236 17.54 6.59 -3.21
CA MET A 236 17.97 6.15 -4.55
C MET A 236 17.73 7.23 -5.61
N TRP A 237 16.63 7.97 -5.53
CA TRP A 237 16.33 9.10 -6.43
C TRP A 237 17.01 10.41 -6.00
N ASN A 238 17.70 10.41 -4.86
CA ASN A 238 18.33 11.59 -4.25
C ASN A 238 17.36 12.76 -4.03
N ILE A 239 16.13 12.46 -3.62
CA ILE A 239 15.08 13.46 -3.33
C ILE A 239 14.83 13.60 -1.82
N ASN A 240 14.19 14.70 -1.40
CA ASN A 240 13.78 14.88 -0.01
C ASN A 240 12.34 14.37 0.19
N PRO A 241 12.10 13.27 0.96
CA PRO A 241 10.75 12.75 1.17
C PRO A 241 9.95 13.52 2.23
N PHE A 242 10.56 14.48 2.94
CA PHE A 242 9.96 15.10 4.13
C PHE A 242 9.32 16.47 3.89
N ASP A 243 9.42 17.01 2.67
CA ASP A 243 8.76 18.26 2.28
C ASP A 243 7.59 18.02 1.29
N GLN A 244 6.77 19.05 1.04
CA GLN A 244 5.60 18.99 0.15
C GLN A 244 5.30 20.34 -0.51
N TRP A 245 6.29 21.01 -1.07
CA TRP A 245 6.17 22.33 -1.69
C TRP A 245 5.07 22.43 -2.77
N GLY A 246 4.76 21.31 -3.43
CA GLY A 246 3.76 21.24 -4.49
C GLY A 246 2.32 21.60 -4.06
N VAL A 247 2.00 21.55 -2.76
CA VAL A 247 0.64 21.85 -2.26
C VAL A 247 0.51 23.27 -1.69
N GLU A 248 1.58 24.03 -1.57
CA GLU A 248 1.55 25.33 -0.86
C GLU A 248 0.96 26.43 -1.74
N LYS A 249 1.39 26.50 -3.01
CA LYS A 249 0.98 27.58 -3.92
C LYS A 249 -0.53 27.56 -4.21
N GLY A 250 -1.12 26.36 -4.30
CA GLY A 250 -2.57 26.22 -4.43
C GLY A 250 -3.34 26.82 -3.25
N LYS A 251 -2.84 26.66 -2.02
CA LYS A 251 -3.46 27.26 -0.83
C LYS A 251 -3.37 28.79 -0.84
N GLU A 252 -2.24 29.37 -1.26
CA GLU A 252 -2.11 30.82 -1.40
C GLU A 252 -3.13 31.38 -2.41
N ILE A 253 -3.25 30.76 -3.58
CA ILE A 253 -4.20 31.16 -4.62
C ILE A 253 -5.64 31.01 -4.13
N ALA A 254 -5.98 29.92 -3.45
CA ALA A 254 -7.30 29.71 -2.88
C ALA A 254 -7.68 30.83 -1.88
N ASN A 255 -6.74 31.25 -1.04
CA ASN A 255 -6.95 32.35 -0.10
C ASN A 255 -7.18 33.70 -0.82
N GLN A 256 -6.62 33.90 -2.01
CA GLN A 256 -6.87 35.09 -2.84
C GLN A 256 -8.24 35.07 -3.51
N LEU A 257 -8.74 33.89 -3.89
CA LEU A 257 -10.03 33.71 -4.54
C LEU A 257 -11.22 33.75 -3.56
N LEU A 258 -11.01 33.31 -2.32
CA LEU A 258 -12.08 33.25 -1.32
C LEU A 258 -12.85 34.58 -1.09
N PRO A 259 -12.18 35.74 -0.98
CA PRO A 259 -12.89 37.02 -0.84
C PRO A 259 -13.77 37.38 -2.06
N ILE A 260 -13.31 37.00 -3.28
CA ILE A 260 -14.06 37.27 -4.52
C ILE A 260 -15.36 36.47 -4.53
N LEU A 261 -15.29 35.18 -4.21
CA LEU A 261 -16.48 34.32 -4.13
C LEU A 261 -17.47 34.73 -3.04
N ASN A 262 -16.96 35.30 -1.95
CA ASN A 262 -17.85 35.82 -0.88
C ASN A 262 -18.53 37.13 -1.26
N GLN A 263 -18.00 37.95 -2.19
CA GLN A 263 -18.62 39.17 -2.67
C GLN A 263 -19.76 38.89 -3.65
N GLU A 264 -19.63 37.87 -4.52
CA GLU A 264 -20.70 37.48 -5.46
C GLU A 264 -21.93 36.85 -4.78
N GLN A 265 -21.87 36.46 -3.50
CA GLN A 265 -23.01 35.96 -2.73
C GLN A 265 -23.77 37.10 -1.97
N ALA A 266 -23.24 38.31 -2.01
CA ALA A 266 -23.81 39.47 -1.31
C ALA A 266 -24.65 40.39 -2.24
N ASP A 267 -24.63 40.17 -3.54
CA ASP A 267 -25.46 40.77 -4.57
C ASP A 267 -26.60 39.81 -4.98
#